data_a6263a29a091bda120a68cf9595bb89f
#
_entry.id   a6263a29a091bda120a68cf9595bb89f
#
_cell.length_a   1.000
_cell.length_b   1.000
_cell.length_c   1.000
_cell.angle_alpha   90.00
_cell.angle_beta   90.00
_cell.angle_gamma   90.00
#
_symmetry.space_group_name_H-M   'P 1'
#
loop_
_entity.id
_entity.type
_entity.pdbx_description
1 polymer ?
#
loop_
_entity_poly.entity_id
_entity_poly.type
_entity_poly.pdbx_seq_one_letter_code
_entity_poly.pdbx_strand_id
1 'polypeptide(L)'
;MYLHKEETLSRGEIEKLQLERLQQTVKHCMNSPFYQKRFEENGLTPDDIQSLDDLQKIPFTTKQDLRDNYPFGIASVPLEKAVRLHSSSGTTGNPTVIIHTQKDLDEWANAVARCLHMVGLRPGDVFQNSSGYGMFTGGLGFQYGAERLGMLTVPAAAGNTKRQLKFITDFGTTALHAIPSYVTRMYEVMQEMGIDPRKDTKLKT
;
A
#
# COMPACT_ATOMS: atom_id res chain seq x y z
N MET A 1 -1.66 15.86 -16.14
CA MET A 1 -1.39 14.64 -16.90
C MET A 1 -1.74 13.45 -16.03
N TYR A 2 -2.60 12.59 -16.50
CA TYR A 2 -3.02 11.37 -15.77
C TYR A 2 -2.00 10.27 -15.99
N LEU A 3 -1.81 9.39 -15.00
CA LEU A 3 -0.86 8.29 -15.09
C LEU A 3 -1.48 7.07 -15.78
N HIS A 4 -2.79 6.91 -15.66
CA HIS A 4 -3.57 5.80 -16.23
C HIS A 4 -4.81 6.32 -16.96
N LYS A 5 -5.20 5.62 -18.06
CA LYS A 5 -6.40 5.97 -18.81
C LYS A 5 -7.69 5.84 -17.99
N GLU A 6 -7.71 4.92 -17.01
CA GLU A 6 -8.85 4.73 -16.12
C GLU A 6 -9.20 6.01 -15.33
N GLU A 7 -8.24 6.91 -15.15
CA GLU A 7 -8.46 8.20 -14.46
C GLU A 7 -9.25 9.20 -15.30
N THR A 8 -9.50 8.89 -16.58
CA THR A 8 -10.25 9.73 -17.52
C THR A 8 -11.56 9.12 -17.98
N LEU A 9 -11.92 7.94 -17.46
CA LEU A 9 -13.17 7.26 -17.80
C LEU A 9 -14.39 8.02 -17.27
N SER A 10 -15.49 7.94 -18.01
CA SER A 10 -16.79 8.40 -17.56
C SER A 10 -17.30 7.55 -16.38
N ARG A 11 -18.27 8.07 -15.61
CA ARG A 11 -18.83 7.35 -14.47
C ARG A 11 -19.38 5.97 -14.88
N GLY A 12 -20.10 5.87 -15.99
CA GLY A 12 -20.64 4.60 -16.46
C GLY A 12 -19.56 3.59 -16.87
N GLU A 13 -18.47 4.04 -17.48
CA GLU A 13 -17.32 3.17 -17.79
C GLU A 13 -16.61 2.68 -16.51
N ILE A 14 -16.50 3.55 -15.49
CA ILE A 14 -15.94 3.16 -14.18
C ILE A 14 -16.85 2.11 -13.52
N GLU A 15 -18.16 2.28 -13.51
CA GLU A 15 -19.09 1.32 -12.91
C GLU A 15 -19.02 -0.04 -13.61
N LYS A 16 -18.95 -0.06 -14.93
CA LYS A 16 -18.75 -1.29 -15.70
C LYS A 16 -17.45 -2.00 -15.31
N LEU A 17 -16.35 -1.25 -15.24
CA LEU A 17 -15.05 -1.79 -14.83
C LEU A 17 -15.06 -2.29 -13.37
N GLN A 18 -15.73 -1.57 -12.47
CA GLN A 18 -15.88 -1.97 -11.07
C GLN A 18 -16.67 -3.28 -10.95
N LEU A 19 -17.77 -3.43 -11.69
CA LEU A 19 -18.56 -4.67 -11.69
C LEU A 19 -17.75 -5.85 -12.23
N GLU A 20 -17.05 -5.68 -13.34
CA GLU A 20 -16.18 -6.71 -13.91
C GLU A 20 -15.14 -7.17 -12.90
N ARG A 21 -14.44 -6.22 -12.26
CA ARG A 21 -13.41 -6.52 -11.24
C ARG A 21 -13.99 -7.15 -9.99
N LEU A 22 -15.19 -6.74 -9.55
CA LEU A 22 -15.91 -7.35 -8.42
C LEU A 22 -16.21 -8.82 -8.71
N GLN A 23 -16.79 -9.12 -9.87
CA GLN A 23 -17.09 -10.50 -10.28
C GLN A 23 -15.83 -11.36 -10.38
N GLN A 24 -14.75 -10.82 -10.94
CA GLN A 24 -13.45 -11.53 -11.00
C GLN A 24 -12.90 -11.79 -9.59
N THR A 25 -12.98 -10.82 -8.68
CA THR A 25 -12.53 -10.96 -7.29
C THR A 25 -13.32 -12.02 -6.56
N VAL A 26 -14.66 -12.01 -6.67
CA VAL A 26 -15.52 -12.99 -6.03
C VAL A 26 -15.22 -14.41 -6.55
N LYS A 27 -15.09 -14.59 -7.86
CA LYS A 27 -14.69 -15.88 -8.45
C LYS A 27 -13.31 -16.34 -7.95
N HIS A 28 -12.37 -15.42 -7.82
CA HIS A 28 -11.03 -15.72 -7.29
C HIS A 28 -11.08 -16.13 -5.82
N CYS A 29 -11.91 -15.50 -5.01
CA CYS A 29 -12.10 -15.84 -3.59
C CYS A 29 -12.57 -17.29 -3.40
N MET A 30 -13.28 -17.87 -4.39
CA MET A 30 -13.72 -19.27 -4.32
C MET A 30 -12.57 -20.29 -4.38
N ASN A 31 -11.33 -19.87 -4.58
CA ASN A 31 -10.15 -20.72 -4.38
C ASN A 31 -9.78 -20.88 -2.89
N SER A 32 -10.36 -20.08 -2.00
CA SER A 32 -10.15 -20.15 -0.55
C SER A 32 -11.26 -20.97 0.12
N PRO A 33 -10.94 -22.04 0.88
CA PRO A 33 -11.94 -22.80 1.65
C PRO A 33 -12.73 -21.93 2.61
N PHE A 34 -12.12 -20.89 3.16
CA PHE A 34 -12.81 -19.92 4.03
C PHE A 34 -13.94 -19.22 3.32
N TYR A 35 -13.70 -18.71 2.09
CA TYR A 35 -14.73 -18.00 1.34
C TYR A 35 -15.78 -18.94 0.73
N GLN A 36 -15.38 -20.14 0.30
CA GLN A 36 -16.34 -21.17 -0.13
C GLN A 36 -17.39 -21.42 0.95
N LYS A 37 -16.92 -21.73 2.17
CA LYS A 37 -17.80 -21.95 3.33
C LYS A 37 -18.65 -20.72 3.65
N ARG A 38 -18.06 -19.52 3.63
CA ARG A 38 -18.75 -18.25 3.92
C ARG A 38 -19.88 -17.98 2.93
N PHE A 39 -19.67 -18.25 1.66
CA PHE A 39 -20.68 -18.08 0.62
C PHE A 39 -21.78 -19.11 0.77
N GLU A 40 -21.45 -20.38 0.99
CA GLU A 40 -22.41 -21.48 1.22
C GLU A 40 -23.31 -21.20 2.44
N GLU A 41 -22.74 -20.79 3.58
CA GLU A 41 -23.49 -20.44 4.79
C GLU A 41 -24.47 -19.28 4.60
N ASN A 42 -24.26 -18.42 3.61
CA ASN A 42 -25.14 -17.30 3.26
C ASN A 42 -26.01 -17.57 2.03
N GLY A 43 -26.00 -18.78 1.51
CA GLY A 43 -26.80 -19.17 0.32
C GLY A 43 -26.42 -18.39 -0.92
N LEU A 44 -25.15 -17.99 -1.06
CA LEU A 44 -24.62 -17.19 -2.16
C LEU A 44 -23.71 -18.02 -3.06
N THR A 45 -23.74 -17.67 -4.34
CA THR A 45 -22.80 -18.12 -5.36
C THR A 45 -22.13 -16.92 -6.04
N PRO A 46 -20.99 -17.08 -6.71
CA PRO A 46 -20.41 -16.00 -7.51
C PRO A 46 -21.34 -15.42 -8.57
N ASP A 47 -22.28 -16.21 -9.06
CA ASP A 47 -23.21 -15.81 -10.11
C ASP A 47 -24.35 -14.92 -9.61
N ASP A 48 -24.54 -14.80 -8.29
CA ASP A 48 -25.50 -13.88 -7.67
C ASP A 48 -25.03 -12.42 -7.68
N ILE A 49 -23.79 -12.17 -8.10
CA ILE A 49 -23.21 -10.83 -8.19
C ILE A 49 -23.32 -10.33 -9.64
N GLN A 50 -24.42 -9.66 -9.95
CA GLN A 50 -24.76 -9.17 -11.29
C GLN A 50 -24.74 -7.64 -11.40
N SER A 51 -24.69 -6.93 -10.28
CA SER A 51 -24.64 -5.48 -10.21
C SER A 51 -23.71 -5.01 -9.07
N LEU A 52 -23.36 -3.73 -9.04
CA LEU A 52 -22.60 -3.16 -7.92
C LEU A 52 -23.40 -3.16 -6.61
N ASP A 53 -24.72 -3.09 -6.68
CA ASP A 53 -25.59 -3.14 -5.50
C ASP A 53 -25.55 -4.53 -4.82
N ASP A 54 -25.21 -5.57 -5.55
CA ASP A 54 -25.09 -6.94 -5.00
C ASP A 54 -23.89 -7.08 -4.07
N LEU A 55 -22.96 -6.09 -4.02
CA LEU A 55 -21.90 -6.04 -3.03
C LEU A 55 -22.45 -6.13 -1.59
N GLN A 56 -23.66 -5.63 -1.35
CA GLN A 56 -24.33 -5.68 -0.04
C GLN A 56 -24.70 -7.12 0.40
N LYS A 57 -24.77 -8.06 -0.52
CA LYS A 57 -25.06 -9.48 -0.23
C LYS A 57 -23.82 -10.19 0.32
N ILE A 58 -22.61 -9.70 0.02
CA ILE A 58 -21.36 -10.35 0.37
C ILE A 58 -21.07 -10.13 1.85
N PRO A 59 -20.94 -11.19 2.66
CA PRO A 59 -20.65 -11.06 4.08
C PRO A 59 -19.25 -10.50 4.33
N PHE A 60 -19.11 -9.68 5.36
CA PHE A 60 -17.83 -9.07 5.73
C PHE A 60 -16.79 -10.10 6.14
N THR A 61 -15.54 -9.80 5.82
CA THR A 61 -14.36 -10.43 6.43
C THR A 61 -13.85 -9.53 7.53
N THR A 62 -13.78 -10.06 8.75
CA THR A 62 -13.35 -9.31 9.92
C THR A 62 -11.87 -9.55 10.26
N LYS A 63 -11.30 -8.70 11.11
CA LYS A 63 -9.96 -8.94 11.64
C LYS A 63 -9.88 -10.25 12.45
N GLN A 64 -10.97 -10.65 13.09
CA GLN A 64 -11.02 -11.91 13.82
C GLN A 64 -10.95 -13.11 12.87
N ASP A 65 -11.64 -13.07 11.75
CA ASP A 65 -11.54 -14.11 10.72
C ASP A 65 -10.08 -14.30 10.24
N LEU A 66 -9.32 -13.21 10.06
CA LEU A 66 -7.90 -13.29 9.70
C LEU A 66 -7.05 -13.95 10.80
N ARG A 67 -7.37 -13.73 12.07
CA ARG A 67 -6.66 -14.31 13.20
C ARG A 67 -6.99 -15.79 13.39
N ASP A 68 -8.26 -16.16 13.25
CA ASP A 68 -8.74 -17.54 13.44
C ASP A 68 -8.25 -18.46 12.32
N ASN A 69 -7.96 -17.89 11.15
CA ASN A 69 -7.41 -18.59 10.00
C ASN A 69 -5.89 -18.37 9.81
N TYR A 70 -5.19 -17.93 10.86
CA TYR A 70 -3.74 -17.77 10.84
C TYR A 70 -3.02 -19.11 10.57
N PRO A 71 -1.94 -19.18 9.78
CA PRO A 71 -1.40 -18.06 9.03
C PRO A 71 -1.97 -17.88 7.60
N PHE A 72 -2.48 -18.91 6.94
CA PHE A 72 -2.79 -18.89 5.51
C PHE A 72 -4.20 -19.39 5.16
N GLY A 73 -5.06 -19.60 6.15
CA GLY A 73 -6.38 -20.21 5.95
C GLY A 73 -7.34 -19.39 5.06
N ILE A 74 -7.06 -18.10 4.84
CA ILE A 74 -7.85 -17.24 3.94
C ILE A 74 -7.22 -17.13 2.54
N ALA A 75 -6.03 -17.68 2.34
CA ALA A 75 -5.33 -17.55 1.07
C ALA A 75 -6.15 -18.13 -0.11
N SER A 76 -6.24 -17.38 -1.19
CA SER A 76 -6.91 -17.77 -2.44
C SER A 76 -5.90 -18.20 -3.53
N VAL A 77 -4.63 -18.29 -3.19
CA VAL A 77 -3.55 -18.78 -4.06
C VAL A 77 -2.68 -19.78 -3.32
N PRO A 78 -2.09 -20.76 -4.01
CA PRO A 78 -1.08 -21.65 -3.43
C PRO A 78 0.16 -20.86 -3.00
N LEU A 79 0.83 -21.29 -1.93
CA LEU A 79 1.95 -20.56 -1.33
C LEU A 79 3.15 -20.41 -2.29
N GLU A 80 3.36 -21.34 -3.21
CA GLU A 80 4.41 -21.27 -4.24
C GLU A 80 4.22 -20.11 -5.24
N LYS A 81 3.03 -19.51 -5.29
CA LYS A 81 2.76 -18.29 -6.07
C LYS A 81 2.93 -17.01 -5.26
N ALA A 82 3.04 -17.13 -3.93
CA ALA A 82 3.29 -16.00 -3.07
C ALA A 82 4.78 -15.63 -3.08
N VAL A 83 5.07 -14.34 -3.23
CA VAL A 83 6.46 -13.82 -3.28
C VAL A 83 6.77 -12.91 -2.10
N ARG A 84 5.74 -12.51 -1.33
CA ARG A 84 5.90 -11.67 -0.15
C ARG A 84 4.80 -11.91 0.87
N LEU A 85 5.16 -11.72 2.13
CA LEU A 85 4.26 -11.75 3.26
C LEU A 85 4.38 -10.44 4.04
N HIS A 86 3.24 -9.89 4.44
CA HIS A 86 3.15 -8.82 5.42
C HIS A 86 2.28 -9.26 6.59
N SER A 87 2.55 -8.69 7.77
CA SER A 87 1.72 -8.95 8.93
C SER A 87 1.60 -7.74 9.86
N SER A 88 0.56 -7.76 10.69
CA SER A 88 0.47 -6.86 11.83
C SER A 88 1.43 -7.30 12.94
N SER A 89 1.67 -6.44 13.94
CA SER A 89 2.58 -6.72 15.06
C SER A 89 2.15 -7.87 15.97
N GLY A 90 0.87 -8.27 15.94
CA GLY A 90 0.36 -9.37 16.77
C GLY A 90 0.30 -9.08 18.28
N THR A 91 0.40 -7.82 18.71
CA THR A 91 0.43 -7.44 20.15
C THR A 91 -0.80 -7.89 20.95
N THR A 92 -1.91 -8.18 20.30
CA THR A 92 -3.19 -8.57 20.93
C THR A 92 -3.65 -9.99 20.54
N GLY A 93 -2.74 -10.89 20.20
CA GLY A 93 -3.03 -12.26 19.75
C GLY A 93 -2.29 -12.62 18.46
N ASN A 94 -2.79 -13.63 17.72
CA ASN A 94 -2.20 -13.96 16.42
C ASN A 94 -2.15 -12.74 15.51
N PRO A 95 -1.02 -12.49 14.81
CA PRO A 95 -0.95 -11.43 13.83
C PRO A 95 -1.93 -11.70 12.68
N THR A 96 -2.38 -10.64 12.03
CA THR A 96 -3.04 -10.77 10.73
C THR A 96 -1.97 -10.90 9.66
N VAL A 97 -2.06 -11.93 8.83
CA VAL A 97 -1.09 -12.22 7.77
C VAL A 97 -1.74 -12.04 6.41
N ILE A 98 -1.05 -11.36 5.51
CA ILE A 98 -1.45 -11.21 4.11
C ILE A 98 -0.26 -11.64 3.24
N ILE A 99 -0.52 -12.53 2.30
CA ILE A 99 0.44 -12.93 1.26
C ILE A 99 0.15 -12.19 -0.04
N HIS A 100 1.19 -11.94 -0.80
CA HIS A 100 1.11 -11.23 -2.08
C HIS A 100 1.78 -12.04 -3.18
N THR A 101 1.12 -12.12 -4.33
CA THR A 101 1.74 -12.56 -5.57
C THR A 101 2.56 -11.41 -6.20
N GLN A 102 3.36 -11.72 -7.22
CA GLN A 102 4.08 -10.67 -7.97
C GLN A 102 3.11 -9.64 -8.57
N LYS A 103 1.97 -10.11 -9.10
CA LYS A 103 0.93 -9.23 -9.63
C LYS A 103 0.38 -8.26 -8.58
N ASP A 104 0.13 -8.73 -7.35
CA ASP A 104 -0.35 -7.86 -6.27
C ASP A 104 0.68 -6.78 -5.93
N LEU A 105 1.97 -7.12 -5.93
CA LEU A 105 3.05 -6.16 -5.69
C LEU A 105 3.16 -5.12 -6.80
N ASP A 106 3.00 -5.54 -8.05
CA ASP A 106 3.04 -4.64 -9.21
C ASP A 106 1.85 -3.68 -9.19
N GLU A 107 0.65 -4.16 -8.87
CA GLU A 107 -0.55 -3.34 -8.72
C GLU A 107 -0.43 -2.37 -7.54
N TRP A 108 0.12 -2.82 -6.42
CA TRP A 108 0.38 -1.98 -5.25
C TRP A 108 1.39 -0.86 -5.57
N ALA A 109 2.55 -1.21 -6.16
CA ALA A 109 3.53 -0.22 -6.59
C ALA A 109 2.91 0.82 -7.54
N ASN A 110 2.04 0.37 -8.44
CA ASN A 110 1.31 1.21 -9.37
C ASN A 110 0.33 2.16 -8.67
N ALA A 111 -0.43 1.66 -7.70
CA ALA A 111 -1.36 2.48 -6.91
C ALA A 111 -0.62 3.57 -6.13
N VAL A 112 0.51 3.24 -5.50
CA VAL A 112 1.33 4.21 -4.76
C VAL A 112 1.98 5.22 -5.72
N ALA A 113 2.49 4.79 -6.87
CA ALA A 113 3.01 5.70 -7.91
C ALA A 113 1.96 6.75 -8.33
N ARG A 114 0.71 6.33 -8.48
CA ARG A 114 -0.41 7.24 -8.78
C ARG A 114 -0.64 8.24 -7.65
N CYS A 115 -0.63 7.79 -6.40
CA CYS A 115 -0.76 8.68 -5.24
C CYS A 115 0.37 9.72 -5.20
N LEU A 116 1.62 9.31 -5.43
CA LEU A 116 2.78 10.20 -5.48
C LEU A 116 2.66 11.20 -6.65
N HIS A 117 2.20 10.74 -7.80
CA HIS A 117 1.94 11.62 -8.94
C HIS A 117 0.83 12.65 -8.66
N MET A 118 -0.24 12.26 -7.94
CA MET A 118 -1.34 13.15 -7.56
C MET A 118 -0.87 14.30 -6.67
N VAL A 119 0.06 14.06 -5.75
CA VAL A 119 0.62 15.12 -4.89
C VAL A 119 1.72 15.95 -5.58
N GLY A 120 1.88 15.79 -6.90
CA GLY A 120 2.75 16.63 -7.72
C GLY A 120 4.18 16.10 -7.94
N LEU A 121 4.52 14.91 -7.44
CA LEU A 121 5.82 14.31 -7.65
C LEU A 121 5.97 13.75 -9.08
N ARG A 122 7.20 13.77 -9.60
CA ARG A 122 7.50 13.42 -10.99
C ARG A 122 8.80 12.59 -11.08
N PRO A 123 9.03 11.90 -12.21
CA PRO A 123 10.34 11.34 -12.50
C PRO A 123 11.45 12.37 -12.31
N GLY A 124 12.54 11.98 -11.66
CA GLY A 124 13.66 12.86 -11.33
C GLY A 124 13.55 13.56 -9.97
N ASP A 125 12.40 13.53 -9.29
CA ASP A 125 12.33 13.90 -7.89
C ASP A 125 13.13 12.91 -7.02
N VAL A 126 13.61 13.37 -5.87
CA VAL A 126 14.34 12.54 -4.91
C VAL A 126 13.42 12.23 -3.73
N PHE A 127 13.09 10.95 -3.57
CA PHE A 127 12.17 10.46 -2.55
C PHE A 127 12.94 9.79 -1.40
N GLN A 128 12.91 10.39 -0.22
CA GLN A 128 13.50 9.76 0.96
C GLN A 128 12.45 9.03 1.77
N ASN A 129 12.65 7.72 1.93
CA ASN A 129 11.78 6.86 2.73
C ASN A 129 12.36 6.67 4.13
N SER A 130 11.81 7.40 5.11
CA SER A 130 12.21 7.38 6.51
C SER A 130 11.31 6.50 7.38
N SER A 131 10.63 5.53 6.77
CA SER A 131 9.83 4.50 7.45
C SER A 131 10.58 3.19 7.62
N GLY A 132 10.23 2.42 8.65
CA GLY A 132 10.82 1.09 8.88
C GLY A 132 10.46 0.10 7.76
N TYR A 133 11.44 -0.71 7.38
CA TYR A 133 11.29 -1.83 6.46
C TYR A 133 11.15 -3.12 7.29
N GLY A 134 9.96 -3.63 7.44
CA GLY A 134 9.71 -4.84 8.18
C GLY A 134 8.48 -5.55 7.65
N MET A 135 7.84 -6.35 8.49
CA MET A 135 6.62 -7.05 8.10
C MET A 135 5.43 -6.11 7.86
N PHE A 136 5.52 -4.86 8.29
CA PHE A 136 4.54 -3.82 8.05
C PHE A 136 4.67 -3.25 6.62
N THR A 137 3.54 -2.82 6.05
CA THR A 137 3.43 -2.47 4.62
C THR A 137 4.06 -1.14 4.22
N GLY A 138 4.15 -0.16 5.16
CA GLY A 138 4.44 1.24 4.83
C GLY A 138 5.78 1.48 4.14
N GLY A 139 6.88 0.89 4.64
CA GLY A 139 8.21 1.13 4.07
C GLY A 139 8.33 0.67 2.62
N LEU A 140 8.03 -0.61 2.38
CA LEU A 140 8.21 -1.23 1.06
C LEU A 140 7.23 -0.70 0.02
N GLY A 141 5.96 -0.47 0.40
CA GLY A 141 4.95 0.02 -0.54
C GLY A 141 5.31 1.37 -1.14
N PHE A 142 5.74 2.32 -0.29
CA PHE A 142 6.15 3.64 -0.76
C PHE A 142 7.44 3.60 -1.57
N GLN A 143 8.40 2.75 -1.20
CA GLN A 143 9.63 2.59 -1.98
C GLN A 143 9.32 2.14 -3.40
N TYR A 144 8.62 1.02 -3.56
CA TYR A 144 8.32 0.50 -4.90
C TYR A 144 7.45 1.44 -5.73
N GLY A 145 6.55 2.19 -5.08
CA GLY A 145 5.77 3.21 -5.76
C GLY A 145 6.61 4.36 -6.29
N ALA A 146 7.57 4.84 -5.50
CA ALA A 146 8.49 5.90 -5.90
C ALA A 146 9.42 5.44 -7.04
N GLU A 147 9.98 4.24 -6.94
CA GLU A 147 10.80 3.63 -8.00
C GLU A 147 10.00 3.45 -9.29
N ARG A 148 8.76 2.97 -9.19
CA ARG A 148 7.87 2.82 -10.35
C ARG A 148 7.51 4.17 -11.01
N LEU A 149 7.39 5.23 -10.22
CA LEU A 149 7.18 6.58 -10.77
C LEU A 149 8.44 7.13 -11.47
N GLY A 150 9.61 6.52 -11.26
CA GLY A 150 10.89 6.96 -11.84
C GLY A 150 11.59 7.99 -10.97
N MET A 151 11.35 8.00 -9.66
CA MET A 151 12.05 8.85 -8.71
C MET A 151 13.36 8.22 -8.26
N LEU A 152 14.35 9.04 -7.89
CA LEU A 152 15.51 8.56 -7.14
C LEU A 152 15.08 8.26 -5.71
N THR A 153 15.03 6.98 -5.34
CA THR A 153 14.57 6.57 -4.01
C THR A 153 15.73 6.36 -3.05
N VAL A 154 15.69 7.06 -1.91
CA VAL A 154 16.67 6.94 -0.81
C VAL A 154 16.03 6.08 0.29
N PRO A 155 16.41 4.78 0.44
CA PRO A 155 15.85 3.86 1.42
C PRO A 155 16.51 4.08 2.81
N ALA A 156 16.26 5.25 3.40
CA ALA A 156 16.93 5.69 4.61
C ALA A 156 16.53 4.91 5.87
N ALA A 157 15.38 4.24 5.83
CA ALA A 157 14.75 3.53 6.94
C ALA A 157 14.45 4.43 8.15
N ALA A 158 14.08 3.85 9.29
CA ALA A 158 13.80 4.59 10.51
C ALA A 158 15.08 4.80 11.36
N GLY A 159 15.06 5.81 12.23
CA GLY A 159 16.12 6.07 13.23
C GLY A 159 17.25 6.97 12.73
N ASN A 160 18.14 7.31 13.66
CA ASN A 160 19.29 8.21 13.46
C ASN A 160 18.92 9.53 12.76
N THR A 161 18.17 10.38 13.46
CA THR A 161 17.62 11.63 12.91
C THR A 161 18.67 12.53 12.27
N LYS A 162 19.85 12.69 12.87
CA LYS A 162 20.91 13.52 12.27
C LYS A 162 21.39 12.99 10.91
N ARG A 163 21.48 11.66 10.76
CA ARG A 163 21.81 11.03 9.48
C ARG A 163 20.70 11.24 8.46
N GLN A 164 19.44 11.16 8.87
CA GLN A 164 18.29 11.42 7.99
C GLN A 164 18.34 12.85 7.43
N LEU A 165 18.63 13.83 8.30
CA LEU A 165 18.75 15.23 7.90
C LEU A 165 19.94 15.46 6.96
N LYS A 166 21.07 14.81 7.24
CA LYS A 166 22.22 14.84 6.34
C LYS A 166 21.88 14.29 4.95
N PHE A 167 21.09 13.21 4.86
CA PHE A 167 20.64 12.68 3.57
C PHE A 167 19.74 13.66 2.82
N ILE A 168 18.84 14.36 3.55
CA ILE A 168 17.96 15.38 2.94
C ILE A 168 18.79 16.46 2.26
N THR A 169 19.83 16.94 2.90
CA THR A 169 20.71 18.00 2.36
C THR A 169 21.63 17.47 1.26
N ASP A 170 22.34 16.36 1.51
CA ASP A 170 23.37 15.83 0.61
C ASP A 170 22.79 15.32 -0.71
N PHE A 171 21.65 14.63 -0.64
CA PHE A 171 21.03 14.03 -1.83
C PHE A 171 19.97 14.94 -2.48
N GLY A 172 19.70 16.10 -1.87
CA GLY A 172 18.73 17.05 -2.38
C GLY A 172 17.30 16.48 -2.41
N THR A 173 16.90 15.82 -1.32
CA THR A 173 15.57 15.23 -1.16
C THR A 173 14.48 16.26 -1.45
N THR A 174 13.57 15.92 -2.37
CA THR A 174 12.42 16.76 -2.73
C THR A 174 11.12 16.30 -2.09
N ALA A 175 11.04 15.02 -1.73
CA ALA A 175 9.89 14.41 -1.07
C ALA A 175 10.33 13.52 0.09
N LEU A 176 9.69 13.68 1.26
CA LEU A 176 9.95 12.91 2.46
C LEU A 176 8.73 12.09 2.85
N HIS A 177 8.91 10.77 2.94
CA HIS A 177 7.94 9.88 3.55
C HIS A 177 8.35 9.55 4.99
N ALA A 178 7.56 9.99 5.97
CA ALA A 178 7.80 9.75 7.38
C ALA A 178 6.48 9.81 8.19
N ILE A 179 6.49 9.25 9.39
CA ILE A 179 5.38 9.39 10.34
C ILE A 179 5.31 10.85 10.82
N PRO A 180 4.13 11.49 10.91
CA PRO A 180 4.02 12.91 11.28
C PRO A 180 4.73 13.29 12.57
N SER A 181 4.64 12.49 13.63
CA SER A 181 5.36 12.74 14.89
C SER A 181 6.88 12.70 14.71
N TYR A 182 7.39 11.90 13.78
CA TYR A 182 8.81 11.85 13.47
C TYR A 182 9.26 13.09 12.68
N VAL A 183 8.41 13.61 11.80
CA VAL A 183 8.69 14.89 11.09
C VAL A 183 8.85 16.03 12.10
N THR A 184 8.00 16.09 13.13
CA THR A 184 8.15 17.07 14.23
C THR A 184 9.52 16.93 14.91
N ARG A 185 9.93 15.70 15.24
CA ARG A 185 11.26 15.46 15.82
C ARG A 185 12.40 15.85 14.89
N MET A 186 12.25 15.57 13.60
CA MET A 186 13.24 15.98 12.58
C MET A 186 13.38 17.51 12.54
N TYR A 187 12.26 18.24 12.61
CA TYR A 187 12.29 19.71 12.65
C TYR A 187 13.01 20.24 13.90
N GLU A 188 12.76 19.68 15.08
CA GLU A 188 13.49 20.07 16.31
C GLU A 188 15.01 19.87 16.13
N VAL A 189 15.43 18.71 15.58
CA VAL A 189 16.84 18.43 15.35
C VAL A 189 17.44 19.33 14.25
N MET A 190 16.66 19.72 13.23
CA MET A 190 17.09 20.76 12.28
C MET A 190 17.42 22.07 12.99
N GLN A 191 16.57 22.51 13.93
CA GLN A 191 16.82 23.71 14.73
C GLN A 191 18.12 23.59 15.55
N GLU A 192 18.33 22.44 16.21
CA GLU A 192 19.56 22.15 16.97
C GLU A 192 20.82 22.19 16.07
N MET A 193 20.70 21.81 14.81
CA MET A 193 21.80 21.77 13.82
C MET A 193 21.94 23.08 13.03
N GLY A 194 21.08 24.07 13.25
CA GLY A 194 21.10 25.35 12.51
C GLY A 194 20.65 25.20 11.05
N ILE A 195 19.88 24.17 10.71
CA ILE A 195 19.35 23.92 9.37
C ILE A 195 17.98 24.61 9.22
N ASP A 196 17.87 25.54 8.29
CA ASP A 196 16.57 26.12 7.90
C ASP A 196 15.96 25.27 6.75
N PRO A 197 14.86 24.53 7.01
CA PRO A 197 14.30 23.64 6.00
C PRO A 197 13.87 24.35 4.71
N ARG A 198 13.58 25.66 4.77
CA ARG A 198 13.17 26.44 3.60
C ARG A 198 14.34 26.93 2.74
N LYS A 199 15.52 27.05 3.34
CA LYS A 199 16.73 27.57 2.66
C LYS A 199 17.71 26.48 2.32
N ASP A 200 17.86 25.52 3.25
CA ASP A 200 18.96 24.54 3.21
C ASP A 200 18.49 23.19 2.64
N THR A 201 17.21 23.03 2.32
CA THR A 201 16.66 21.81 1.72
C THR A 201 15.93 22.09 0.41
N LYS A 202 15.68 21.01 -0.36
CA LYS A 202 14.87 21.05 -1.57
C LYS A 202 13.47 20.44 -1.39
N LEU A 203 13.06 20.22 -0.14
CA LEU A 203 11.77 19.62 0.17
C LEU A 203 10.61 20.42 -0.43
N LYS A 204 9.78 19.73 -1.20
CA LYS A 204 8.53 20.25 -1.77
C LYS A 204 7.34 19.69 -1.03
N THR A 205 7.46 18.44 -0.56
CA THR A 205 6.39 17.65 0.07
C THR A 205 6.98 16.56 0.96
#